data_65e789e9b7f234c170619603ed9306aa
#
_entry.id   65e789e9b7f234c170619603ed9306aa
#
_cell.length_a   1.000
_cell.length_b   1.000
_cell.length_c   1.000
_cell.angle_alpha   90.00
_cell.angle_beta   90.00
_cell.angle_gamma   90.00
#
_symmetry.space_group_name_H-M   'P 1'
#
loop_
_entity.id
_entity.type
_entity.pdbx_description
1 polymer ?
#
loop_
_entity_poly.entity_id
_entity_poly.type
_entity_poly.pdbx_seq_one_letter_code
_entity_poly.pdbx_strand_id
1 'polypeptide(L)'
;MGCSNNINFQSRVELHCEVVIPDDRSDSQKMGLTWNYHYDTIVLNRTIVKKEGRKVHFWDKHKTITSYYELLAREVCERYQLTQMEYDILMFLYSNPQYNTAADIVKVRKSTKSHVSTSIKELENKGMIERIQSAHNKKHIEIVLLDKAEPVVEAGMDAQKQFAKNVLSGLTEEEMQICREIFDKICNNADEYLKNYKRRDDEK
;
A
#
# COMPACT_ATOMS: atom_id res chain seq x y z
N MET A 1 34.17 19.92 16.22
CA MET A 1 34.09 18.44 16.23
C MET A 1 32.62 18.10 16.34
N GLY A 2 31.99 17.87 15.19
CA GLY A 2 30.56 17.57 15.09
C GLY A 2 30.42 16.08 14.96
N CYS A 3 29.76 15.43 15.90
CA CYS A 3 29.31 14.07 15.77
C CYS A 3 27.95 14.12 15.06
N SER A 4 27.94 13.82 13.78
CA SER A 4 26.73 13.50 13.05
C SER A 4 26.24 12.12 13.50
N ASN A 5 25.24 12.10 14.35
CA ASN A 5 24.51 10.86 14.64
C ASN A 5 23.63 10.52 13.45
N ASN A 6 24.19 9.81 12.50
CA ASN A 6 23.43 9.07 11.49
C ASN A 6 22.74 7.91 12.18
N ILE A 7 21.58 8.16 12.76
CA ILE A 7 20.71 7.09 13.27
C ILE A 7 20.08 6.45 12.02
N ASN A 8 20.59 5.28 11.70
CA ASN A 8 20.15 4.50 10.56
C ASN A 8 18.67 4.15 10.74
N PHE A 9 17.79 4.80 9.99
CA PHE A 9 16.35 4.59 9.98
C PHE A 9 15.96 3.12 9.75
N GLN A 10 16.81 2.36 9.08
CA GLN A 10 16.61 0.93 8.81
C GLN A 10 16.74 0.04 10.05
N SER A 11 17.45 0.44 11.08
CA SER A 11 17.61 -0.39 12.28
C SER A 11 16.42 -0.33 13.26
N ARG A 12 15.46 0.59 13.04
CA ARG A 12 14.20 0.68 13.81
C ARG A 12 13.02 -0.06 13.19
N VAL A 13 13.18 -0.60 12.00
CA VAL A 13 12.10 -1.25 11.22
C VAL A 13 11.68 -2.62 11.80
N GLU A 14 12.40 -3.16 12.79
CA GLU A 14 12.00 -4.42 13.44
C GLU A 14 10.89 -4.28 14.50
N LEU A 15 10.36 -3.09 14.71
CA LEU A 15 9.29 -2.86 15.66
C LEU A 15 7.97 -2.54 14.96
N HIS A 16 7.20 -3.58 14.77
CA HIS A 16 5.76 -3.63 14.94
C HIS A 16 4.83 -3.18 13.83
N CYS A 17 4.49 -4.12 12.99
CA CYS A 17 3.09 -4.46 12.86
C CYS A 17 2.89 -5.90 13.38
N GLU A 18 3.16 -6.12 14.63
CA GLU A 18 2.65 -7.27 15.34
C GLU A 18 1.25 -6.94 15.87
N VAL A 19 0.23 -7.27 15.10
CA VAL A 19 -0.93 -7.86 15.72
C VAL A 19 -0.42 -9.23 16.17
N VAL A 20 -0.14 -9.36 17.46
CA VAL A 20 0.29 -10.61 18.08
C VAL A 20 -0.83 -11.60 17.90
N ILE A 21 -0.66 -12.49 16.91
CA ILE A 21 -1.40 -13.75 16.83
C ILE A 21 -0.45 -14.77 17.42
N PRO A 22 -0.85 -15.57 18.45
CA PRO A 22 0.01 -16.61 18.97
C PRO A 22 0.37 -17.58 17.88
N ASP A 23 1.68 -17.82 17.75
CA ASP A 23 2.31 -18.69 16.78
C ASP A 23 2.00 -20.15 17.08
N ASP A 24 1.53 -20.92 16.10
CA ASP A 24 2.01 -22.28 15.91
C ASP A 24 1.92 -22.70 14.43
N ARG A 25 3.09 -22.79 13.81
CA ARG A 25 3.56 -23.53 12.63
C ARG A 25 4.18 -22.71 11.52
N SER A 26 5.50 -22.89 11.50
CA SER A 26 6.41 -22.84 10.34
C SER A 26 5.76 -22.64 8.97
N ASP A 27 5.87 -21.47 8.41
CA ASP A 27 6.60 -21.17 7.18
C ASP A 27 6.51 -19.69 6.84
N SER A 28 7.65 -19.13 6.59
CA SER A 28 7.95 -17.76 6.31
C SER A 28 7.20 -17.23 5.08
N GLN A 29 6.17 -16.43 5.31
CA GLN A 29 5.79 -15.31 4.43
C GLN A 29 5.05 -14.27 5.25
N LYS A 30 5.79 -13.29 5.77
CA LYS A 30 5.24 -12.03 6.31
C LYS A 30 4.56 -11.29 5.16
N MET A 31 3.26 -11.50 4.99
CA MET A 31 2.46 -10.69 4.08
C MET A 31 1.98 -9.45 4.83
N GLY A 32 2.70 -8.35 4.67
CA GLY A 32 2.20 -7.03 5.02
C GLY A 32 0.93 -6.74 4.22
N LEU A 33 -0.15 -6.38 4.91
CA LEU A 33 -1.37 -5.88 4.29
C LEU A 33 -1.10 -4.53 3.64
N THR A 34 -0.54 -4.53 2.44
CA THR A 34 -0.45 -3.34 1.60
C THR A 34 -1.72 -3.21 0.80
N TRP A 35 -2.63 -2.40 1.29
CA TRP A 35 -3.81 -2.00 0.54
C TRP A 35 -3.37 -1.05 -0.57
N ASN A 36 -3.22 -1.59 -1.77
CA ASN A 36 -2.91 -0.79 -2.96
C ASN A 36 -4.19 -0.18 -3.50
N TYR A 37 -4.37 1.11 -3.26
CA TYR A 37 -5.42 1.91 -3.87
C TYR A 37 -4.92 2.60 -5.12
N HIS A 38 -5.34 2.13 -6.26
CA HIS A 38 -5.36 2.94 -7.47
C HIS A 38 -6.72 2.79 -8.13
N TYR A 39 -7.48 3.88 -8.11
CA TYR A 39 -8.74 3.98 -8.83
C TYR A 39 -8.47 4.43 -10.25
N ASP A 40 -8.51 3.48 -11.18
CA ASP A 40 -9.04 3.74 -12.50
C ASP A 40 -10.41 3.09 -12.56
N THR A 41 -11.41 3.91 -12.81
CA THR A 41 -12.82 3.59 -12.86
C THR A 41 -13.05 2.46 -13.87
N ILE A 42 -13.09 1.22 -13.41
CA ILE A 42 -13.65 0.14 -14.20
C ILE A 42 -15.14 0.11 -13.88
N VAL A 43 -15.91 0.72 -14.76
CA VAL A 43 -17.35 0.57 -14.82
C VAL A 43 -17.65 -0.86 -15.23
N LEU A 44 -17.73 -1.77 -14.29
CA LEU A 44 -18.33 -3.08 -14.49
C LEU A 44 -19.81 -3.00 -14.12
N ASN A 45 -20.57 -2.70 -15.16
CA ASN A 45 -22.02 -2.76 -15.16
C ASN A 45 -22.48 -4.22 -15.05
N ARG A 46 -23.25 -4.49 -14.00
CA ARG A 46 -24.28 -5.55 -13.88
C ARG A 46 -23.85 -7.01 -13.83
N THR A 47 -24.27 -7.59 -12.73
CA THR A 47 -24.75 -8.98 -12.57
C THR A 47 -23.68 -9.99 -12.15
N ILE A 48 -23.48 -10.13 -10.86
CA ILE A 48 -23.02 -11.39 -10.29
C ILE A 48 -24.05 -11.87 -9.25
N VAL A 49 -24.68 -12.97 -9.62
CA VAL A 49 -25.44 -13.93 -8.81
C VAL A 49 -26.77 -13.47 -8.23
N LYS A 50 -27.83 -13.82 -8.96
CA LYS A 50 -29.18 -13.99 -8.38
C LYS A 50 -29.21 -15.24 -7.50
N LYS A 51 -29.26 -15.04 -6.19
CA LYS A 51 -30.01 -15.93 -5.31
C LYS A 51 -30.88 -15.03 -4.44
N GLU A 52 -32.18 -15.15 -4.65
CA GLU A 52 -33.25 -14.56 -3.83
C GLU A 52 -33.17 -13.04 -3.54
N GLY A 53 -33.62 -12.24 -4.48
CA GLY A 53 -34.22 -10.92 -4.22
C GLY A 53 -33.32 -9.79 -3.72
N ARG A 54 -32.08 -10.03 -3.32
CA ARG A 54 -31.14 -8.98 -2.92
C ARG A 54 -30.05 -8.75 -3.98
N LYS A 55 -30.12 -7.59 -4.64
CA LYS A 55 -28.98 -7.10 -5.43
C LYS A 55 -27.83 -6.82 -4.47
N VAL A 56 -26.85 -7.70 -4.38
CA VAL A 56 -25.63 -7.44 -3.64
C VAL A 56 -24.76 -6.52 -4.47
N HIS A 57 -24.78 -5.24 -4.16
CA HIS A 57 -23.89 -4.25 -4.76
C HIS A 57 -22.50 -4.37 -4.08
N PHE A 58 -21.76 -5.43 -4.43
CA PHE A 58 -20.41 -5.67 -3.89
C PHE A 58 -19.51 -4.44 -4.04
N TRP A 59 -19.54 -3.82 -5.21
CA TRP A 59 -18.73 -2.62 -5.50
C TRP A 59 -19.15 -1.40 -4.70
N ASP A 60 -20.44 -1.24 -4.40
CA ASP A 60 -20.91 -0.15 -3.55
C ASP A 60 -20.42 -0.34 -2.11
N LYS A 61 -20.43 -1.58 -1.61
CA LYS A 61 -19.91 -1.90 -0.27
C LYS A 61 -18.40 -1.71 -0.18
N HIS A 62 -17.66 -2.16 -1.20
CA HIS A 62 -16.24 -1.92 -1.29
C HIS A 62 -15.93 -0.42 -1.25
N LYS A 63 -16.65 0.40 -1.99
CA LYS A 63 -16.49 1.85 -2.01
C LYS A 63 -16.67 2.49 -0.62
N THR A 64 -17.59 2.00 0.18
CA THR A 64 -17.77 2.48 1.57
C THR A 64 -16.51 2.28 2.41
N ILE A 65 -15.90 1.09 2.32
CA ILE A 65 -14.67 0.76 3.04
C ILE A 65 -13.52 1.67 2.59
N THR A 66 -13.36 1.84 1.28
CA THR A 66 -12.30 2.67 0.72
C THR A 66 -12.45 4.14 1.08
N SER A 67 -13.68 4.68 1.02
CA SER A 67 -13.93 6.08 1.37
C SER A 67 -13.60 6.38 2.83
N TYR A 68 -13.78 5.40 3.73
CA TYR A 68 -13.37 5.60 5.12
C TYR A 68 -11.85 5.64 5.27
N TYR A 69 -11.11 4.76 4.59
CA TYR A 69 -9.65 4.83 4.58
C TYR A 69 -9.13 6.14 3.98
N GLU A 70 -9.72 6.57 2.85
CA GLU A 70 -9.38 7.84 2.20
C GLU A 70 -9.62 9.06 3.11
N LEU A 71 -10.66 9.01 3.95
CA LEU A 71 -10.92 10.06 4.94
C LEU A 71 -9.76 10.16 5.94
N LEU A 72 -9.34 9.05 6.52
CA LEU A 72 -8.23 9.03 7.49
C LEU A 72 -6.90 9.44 6.85
N ALA A 73 -6.62 8.96 5.64
CA ALA A 73 -5.43 9.34 4.89
C ALA A 73 -5.41 10.84 4.55
N ARG A 74 -6.58 11.42 4.21
CA ARG A 74 -6.73 12.85 3.93
C ARG A 74 -6.37 13.71 5.12
N GLU A 75 -6.76 13.34 6.34
CA GLU A 75 -6.40 14.08 7.56
C GLU A 75 -4.88 14.15 7.74
N VAL A 76 -4.16 13.07 7.42
CA VAL A 76 -2.69 13.05 7.43
C VAL A 76 -2.14 13.92 6.31
N CYS A 77 -2.67 13.81 5.09
CA CYS A 77 -2.24 14.61 3.94
C CYS A 77 -2.39 16.11 4.21
N GLU A 78 -3.51 16.54 4.76
CA GLU A 78 -3.78 17.96 5.10
C GLU A 78 -2.81 18.48 6.17
N ARG A 79 -2.57 17.69 7.23
CA ARG A 79 -1.65 18.04 8.32
C ARG A 79 -0.22 18.28 7.84
N TYR A 80 0.25 17.45 6.89
CA TYR A 80 1.63 17.50 6.40
C TYR A 80 1.77 18.13 5.00
N GLN A 81 0.69 18.71 4.47
CA GLN A 81 0.66 19.36 3.15
C GLN A 81 1.15 18.44 2.02
N LEU A 82 0.63 17.21 2.03
CA LEU A 82 0.93 16.18 1.04
C LEU A 82 -0.26 15.95 0.11
N THR A 83 0.05 15.59 -1.12
CA THR A 83 -0.94 14.95 -1.99
C THR A 83 -1.14 13.49 -1.56
N GLN A 84 -2.27 12.90 -1.94
CA GLN A 84 -2.53 11.47 -1.68
C GLN A 84 -1.42 10.57 -2.24
N MET A 85 -0.90 10.87 -3.44
CA MET A 85 0.16 10.08 -4.07
C MET A 85 1.48 10.19 -3.30
N GLU A 86 1.83 11.36 -2.78
CA GLU A 86 3.02 11.55 -1.95
C GLU A 86 2.92 10.74 -0.66
N TYR A 87 1.79 10.83 0.04
CA TYR A 87 1.50 10.02 1.23
C TYR A 87 1.59 8.53 0.92
N ASP A 88 0.96 8.09 -0.15
CA ASP A 88 0.96 6.71 -0.57
C ASP A 88 2.37 6.18 -0.88
N ILE A 89 3.23 7.00 -1.48
CA ILE A 89 4.64 6.64 -1.75
C ILE A 89 5.41 6.48 -0.44
N LEU A 90 5.26 7.41 0.51
CA LEU A 90 5.94 7.30 1.81
C LEU A 90 5.53 6.03 2.57
N MET A 91 4.22 5.77 2.65
CA MET A 91 3.70 4.56 3.30
C MET A 91 4.13 3.27 2.58
N PHE A 92 4.20 3.30 1.23
CA PHE A 92 4.67 2.18 0.45
C PHE A 92 6.15 1.86 0.70
N LEU A 93 7.02 2.87 0.65
CA LEU A 93 8.45 2.71 0.90
C LEU A 93 8.72 2.20 2.32
N TYR A 94 7.99 2.71 3.29
CA TYR A 94 8.08 2.25 4.67
C TYR A 94 7.69 0.78 4.84
N SER A 95 6.56 0.39 4.25
CA SER A 95 6.03 -0.97 4.38
C SER A 95 6.73 -2.00 3.49
N ASN A 96 7.46 -1.56 2.46
CA ASN A 96 8.07 -2.44 1.46
C ASN A 96 9.51 -2.00 1.15
N PRO A 97 10.44 -2.05 2.09
CA PRO A 97 11.80 -1.57 1.91
C PRO A 97 12.58 -2.28 0.78
N GLN A 98 12.14 -3.48 0.39
CA GLN A 98 12.69 -4.24 -0.73
C GLN A 98 12.28 -3.72 -2.11
N TYR A 99 11.26 -2.86 -2.20
CA TYR A 99 10.73 -2.28 -3.44
C TYR A 99 10.96 -0.76 -3.44
N ASN A 100 12.23 -0.37 -3.49
CA ASN A 100 12.64 1.01 -3.25
C ASN A 100 13.00 1.80 -4.52
N THR A 101 12.54 1.35 -5.70
CA THR A 101 12.72 2.11 -6.95
C THR A 101 11.42 2.69 -7.47
N ALA A 102 11.50 3.76 -8.28
CA ALA A 102 10.32 4.31 -8.97
C ALA A 102 9.60 3.26 -9.84
N ALA A 103 10.36 2.34 -10.44
CA ALA A 103 9.81 1.27 -11.25
C ALA A 103 9.01 0.26 -10.40
N ASP A 104 9.50 -0.05 -9.19
CA ASP A 104 8.80 -0.94 -8.26
C ASP A 104 7.50 -0.30 -7.78
N ILE A 105 7.53 0.99 -7.43
CA ILE A 105 6.32 1.73 -7.03
C ILE A 105 5.28 1.68 -8.15
N VAL A 106 5.67 1.98 -9.39
CA VAL A 106 4.77 1.91 -10.55
C VAL A 106 4.18 0.51 -10.72
N LYS A 107 5.02 -0.52 -10.65
CA LYS A 107 4.65 -1.92 -10.88
C LYS A 107 3.73 -2.45 -9.78
N VAL A 108 4.13 -2.29 -8.53
CA VAL A 108 3.41 -2.89 -7.38
C VAL A 108 2.12 -2.13 -7.10
N ARG A 109 2.16 -0.79 -7.14
CA ARG A 109 0.96 0.04 -6.93
C ARG A 109 0.08 0.19 -8.16
N LYS A 110 0.48 -0.36 -9.32
CA LYS A 110 -0.25 -0.21 -10.60
C LYS A 110 -0.55 1.26 -10.94
N SER A 111 0.35 2.18 -10.51
CA SER A 111 0.21 3.63 -10.71
C SER A 111 0.82 4.08 -12.03
N THR A 112 0.43 5.26 -12.53
CA THR A 112 1.03 5.80 -13.74
C THR A 112 2.44 6.34 -13.48
N LYS A 113 3.35 6.12 -14.42
CA LYS A 113 4.75 6.55 -14.32
C LYS A 113 4.90 8.05 -14.10
N SER A 114 4.06 8.87 -14.75
CA SER A 114 4.11 10.33 -14.63
C SER A 114 3.75 10.78 -13.22
N HIS A 115 2.69 10.26 -12.62
CA HIS A 115 2.27 10.63 -11.27
C HIS A 115 3.33 10.24 -10.24
N VAL A 116 3.86 9.00 -10.33
CA VAL A 116 4.94 8.56 -9.43
C VAL A 116 6.17 9.43 -9.55
N SER A 117 6.61 9.74 -10.79
CA SER A 117 7.80 10.57 -11.02
C SER A 117 7.64 12.00 -10.48
N THR A 118 6.47 12.61 -10.66
CA THR A 118 6.18 13.95 -10.13
C THR A 118 6.18 13.94 -8.60
N SER A 119 5.50 12.98 -7.99
CA SER A 119 5.41 12.91 -6.52
C SER A 119 6.76 12.58 -5.86
N ILE A 120 7.60 11.74 -6.46
CA ILE A 120 8.96 11.49 -6.01
C ILE A 120 9.77 12.80 -6.01
N LYS A 121 9.68 13.60 -7.07
CA LYS A 121 10.37 14.88 -7.15
C LYS A 121 9.91 15.85 -6.07
N GLU A 122 8.60 15.93 -5.83
CA GLU A 122 8.06 16.80 -4.78
C GLU A 122 8.44 16.33 -3.37
N LEU A 123 8.46 15.02 -3.11
CA LEU A 123 8.91 14.46 -1.84
C LEU A 123 10.42 14.74 -1.60
N GLU A 124 11.23 14.65 -2.64
CA GLU A 124 12.65 15.01 -2.57
C GLU A 124 12.84 16.52 -2.30
N ASN A 125 12.06 17.39 -2.98
CA ASN A 125 12.04 18.83 -2.73
C ASN A 125 11.64 19.18 -1.28
N LYS A 126 10.70 18.40 -0.71
CA LYS A 126 10.28 18.53 0.68
C LYS A 126 11.32 17.96 1.66
N GLY A 127 12.35 17.26 1.19
CA GLY A 127 13.39 16.61 1.99
C GLY A 127 12.87 15.43 2.81
N MET A 128 11.86 14.73 2.32
CA MET A 128 11.29 13.54 2.96
C MET A 128 11.88 12.24 2.42
N ILE A 129 12.45 12.30 1.22
CA ILE A 129 13.15 11.19 0.58
C ILE A 129 14.45 11.68 -0.07
N GLU A 130 15.35 10.74 -0.34
CA GLU A 130 16.56 10.94 -1.13
C GLU A 130 16.66 9.88 -2.21
N ARG A 131 17.14 10.27 -3.38
CA ARG A 131 17.45 9.34 -4.49
C ARG A 131 18.93 9.02 -4.49
N ILE A 132 19.27 7.78 -4.21
CA ILE A 132 20.65 7.31 -4.14
C ILE A 132 20.94 6.46 -5.38
N GLN A 133 21.96 6.86 -6.15
CA GLN A 133 22.40 6.09 -7.28
C GLN A 133 23.27 4.91 -6.82
N SER A 134 22.93 3.70 -7.25
CA SER A 134 23.72 2.52 -6.94
C SER A 134 25.15 2.65 -7.52
N ALA A 135 26.16 2.38 -6.68
CA ALA A 135 27.57 2.40 -7.11
C ALA A 135 27.88 1.39 -8.22
N HIS A 136 27.16 0.29 -8.28
CA HIS A 136 27.38 -0.79 -9.24
C HIS A 136 26.51 -0.69 -10.50
N ASN A 137 25.40 0.06 -10.46
CA ASN A 137 24.48 0.19 -11.59
C ASN A 137 23.91 1.61 -11.67
N LYS A 138 24.47 2.43 -12.54
CA LYS A 138 24.03 3.83 -12.73
C LYS A 138 22.57 3.98 -13.16
N LYS A 139 21.93 2.91 -13.64
CA LYS A 139 20.50 2.91 -13.99
C LYS A 139 19.59 2.54 -12.80
N HIS A 140 20.17 2.04 -11.71
CA HIS A 140 19.43 1.67 -10.50
C HIS A 140 19.49 2.82 -9.51
N ILE A 141 18.36 3.50 -9.33
CA ILE A 141 18.21 4.62 -8.40
C ILE A 141 17.26 4.14 -7.29
N GLU A 142 17.80 4.05 -6.09
CA GLU A 142 17.06 3.70 -4.89
C GLU A 142 16.49 4.96 -4.24
N ILE A 143 15.33 4.82 -3.64
CA ILE A 143 14.64 5.90 -2.93
C ILE A 143 14.66 5.53 -1.45
N VAL A 144 15.21 6.41 -0.64
CA VAL A 144 15.38 6.23 0.80
C VAL A 144 14.54 7.26 1.54
N LEU A 145 13.84 6.83 2.59
CA LEU A 145 13.13 7.74 3.48
C LEU A 145 14.13 8.50 4.36
N LEU A 146 13.88 9.78 4.54
CA LEU A 146 14.65 10.64 5.45
C LEU A 146 13.88 10.87 6.75
N ASP A 147 14.56 11.29 7.80
CA ASP A 147 13.98 11.53 9.14
C ASP A 147 12.74 12.45 9.10
N LYS A 148 12.72 13.39 8.16
CA LYS A 148 11.57 14.30 7.97
C LYS A 148 10.29 13.59 7.56
N ALA A 149 10.37 12.37 7.01
CA ALA A 149 9.22 11.55 6.68
C ALA A 149 8.65 10.80 7.90
N GLU A 150 9.44 10.63 8.96
CA GLU A 150 9.08 9.85 10.15
C GLU A 150 7.72 10.26 10.76
N PRO A 151 7.46 11.56 11.03
CA PRO A 151 6.17 11.96 11.59
C PRO A 151 4.97 11.66 10.68
N VAL A 152 5.17 11.70 9.36
CA VAL A 152 4.12 11.35 8.39
C VAL A 152 3.84 9.87 8.43
N VAL A 153 4.90 9.05 8.47
CA VAL A 153 4.79 7.59 8.54
C VAL A 153 4.11 7.17 9.84
N GLU A 154 4.48 7.75 10.97
CA GLU A 154 3.83 7.47 12.26
C GLU A 154 2.34 7.81 12.24
N ALA A 155 1.99 9.00 11.76
CA ALA A 155 0.59 9.39 11.62
C ALA A 155 -0.18 8.48 10.66
N GLY A 156 0.45 8.06 9.57
CA GLY A 156 -0.10 7.11 8.62
C GLY A 156 -0.34 5.72 9.21
N MET A 157 0.60 5.23 10.02
CA MET A 157 0.46 3.97 10.74
C MET A 157 -0.69 4.02 11.75
N ASP A 158 -0.86 5.14 12.45
CA ASP A 158 -1.96 5.32 13.39
C ASP A 158 -3.31 5.39 12.66
N ALA A 159 -3.39 6.06 11.51
CA ALA A 159 -4.57 6.05 10.66
C ALA A 159 -4.92 4.63 10.18
N GLN A 160 -3.93 3.83 9.79
CA GLN A 160 -4.13 2.43 9.40
C GLN A 160 -4.61 1.56 10.58
N LYS A 161 -4.03 1.73 11.78
CA LYS A 161 -4.48 1.04 12.99
C LYS A 161 -5.92 1.41 13.35
N GLN A 162 -6.25 2.70 13.28
CA GLN A 162 -7.61 3.18 13.51
C GLN A 162 -8.60 2.59 12.52
N PHE A 163 -8.23 2.59 11.22
CA PHE A 163 -9.02 1.97 10.17
C PHE A 163 -9.28 0.49 10.47
N ALA A 164 -8.24 -0.29 10.70
CA ALA A 164 -8.34 -1.71 10.99
C ALA A 164 -9.22 -1.99 12.22
N LYS A 165 -8.99 -1.26 13.32
CA LYS A 165 -9.77 -1.38 14.55
C LYS A 165 -11.27 -1.16 14.32
N ASN A 166 -11.63 -0.16 13.51
CA ASN A 166 -13.02 0.20 13.30
C ASN A 166 -13.71 -0.71 12.27
N VAL A 167 -13.01 -1.05 11.17
CA VAL A 167 -13.58 -1.86 10.10
C VAL A 167 -13.69 -3.34 10.49
N LEU A 168 -12.76 -3.83 11.30
CA LEU A 168 -12.73 -5.22 11.77
C LEU A 168 -13.42 -5.40 13.12
N SER A 169 -14.01 -4.34 13.69
CA SER A 169 -14.69 -4.40 14.97
C SER A 169 -15.83 -5.44 14.97
N GLY A 170 -15.83 -6.31 15.96
CA GLY A 170 -16.83 -7.35 16.12
C GLY A 170 -16.57 -8.63 15.33
N LEU A 171 -15.50 -8.70 14.54
CA LEU A 171 -15.08 -9.94 13.90
C LEU A 171 -14.21 -10.76 14.87
N THR A 172 -14.44 -12.06 14.89
CA THR A 172 -13.55 -13.02 15.55
C THR A 172 -12.29 -13.26 14.72
N GLU A 173 -11.25 -13.85 15.32
CA GLU A 173 -10.04 -14.21 14.57
C GLU A 173 -10.30 -15.21 13.43
N GLU A 174 -11.20 -16.16 13.66
CA GLU A 174 -11.63 -17.12 12.63
C GLU A 174 -12.30 -16.42 11.46
N GLU A 175 -13.22 -15.47 11.72
CA GLU A 175 -13.87 -14.68 10.68
C GLU A 175 -12.88 -13.81 9.92
N MET A 176 -11.91 -13.22 10.60
CA MET A 176 -10.83 -12.44 9.98
C MET A 176 -9.94 -13.35 9.08
N GLN A 177 -9.65 -14.56 9.52
CA GLN A 177 -8.88 -15.52 8.72
C GLN A 177 -9.64 -15.94 7.47
N ILE A 178 -10.91 -16.29 7.60
CA ILE A 178 -11.78 -16.65 6.47
C ILE A 178 -11.88 -15.47 5.48
N CYS A 179 -12.02 -14.25 5.99
CA CYS A 179 -12.08 -13.05 5.15
C CYS A 179 -10.79 -12.86 4.35
N ARG A 180 -9.62 -13.03 4.95
CA ARG A 180 -8.32 -12.99 4.25
C ARG A 180 -8.25 -14.02 3.12
N GLU A 181 -8.57 -15.28 3.43
CA GLU A 181 -8.51 -16.36 2.44
C GLU A 181 -9.45 -16.14 1.25
N ILE A 182 -10.66 -15.65 1.51
CA ILE A 182 -11.61 -15.32 0.46
C ILE A 182 -11.09 -14.16 -0.38
N PHE A 183 -10.56 -13.11 0.25
CA PHE A 183 -10.04 -11.94 -0.45
C PHE A 183 -8.83 -12.30 -1.31
N ASP A 184 -7.91 -13.11 -0.79
CA ASP A 184 -6.76 -13.60 -1.55
C ASP A 184 -7.19 -14.40 -2.79
N LYS A 185 -8.19 -15.27 -2.67
CA LYS A 185 -8.73 -15.99 -3.82
C LYS A 185 -9.31 -15.04 -4.87
N ILE A 186 -10.05 -14.02 -4.44
CA ILE A 186 -10.61 -13.01 -5.35
C ILE A 186 -9.49 -12.26 -6.08
N CYS A 187 -8.47 -11.82 -5.35
CA CYS A 187 -7.33 -11.10 -5.92
C CYS A 187 -6.51 -11.98 -6.89
N ASN A 188 -6.24 -13.21 -6.51
CA ASN A 188 -5.50 -14.16 -7.35
C ASN A 188 -6.25 -14.46 -8.65
N ASN A 189 -7.57 -14.67 -8.59
CA ASN A 189 -8.39 -14.83 -9.78
C ASN A 189 -8.30 -13.62 -10.71
N ALA A 190 -8.41 -12.41 -10.15
CA ALA A 190 -8.32 -11.19 -10.93
C ALA A 190 -6.93 -11.03 -11.59
N ASP A 191 -5.85 -11.31 -10.87
CA ASP A 191 -4.48 -11.24 -11.40
C ASP A 191 -4.22 -12.28 -12.50
N GLU A 192 -4.79 -13.47 -12.39
CA GLU A 192 -4.72 -14.50 -13.43
C GLU A 192 -5.40 -14.05 -14.72
N TYR A 193 -6.61 -13.51 -14.61
CA TYR A 193 -7.33 -12.96 -15.76
C TYR A 193 -6.59 -11.79 -16.42
N LEU A 194 -6.00 -10.89 -15.63
CA LEU A 194 -5.21 -9.77 -16.14
C LEU A 194 -3.95 -10.24 -16.88
N LYS A 195 -3.25 -11.27 -16.37
CA LYS A 195 -2.08 -11.88 -17.05
C LYS A 195 -2.47 -12.50 -18.39
N ASN A 196 -3.59 -13.22 -18.43
CA ASN A 196 -4.07 -13.86 -19.64
C ASN A 196 -4.60 -12.85 -20.69
N TYR A 197 -5.15 -11.73 -20.23
CA TYR A 197 -5.59 -10.65 -21.13
C TYR A 197 -4.39 -10.00 -21.83
N LYS A 198 -3.35 -9.64 -21.07
CA LYS A 198 -2.13 -9.04 -21.63
C LYS A 198 -1.43 -9.92 -22.66
N ARG A 199 -1.34 -11.24 -22.42
CA ARG A 199 -0.74 -12.18 -23.38
C ARG A 199 -1.46 -12.16 -24.73
N ARG A 200 -2.78 -12.04 -24.76
CA ARG A 200 -3.56 -11.99 -26.01
C ARG A 200 -3.36 -10.70 -26.79
N ASP A 201 -3.03 -9.59 -26.12
CA ASP A 201 -2.76 -8.32 -26.79
C ASP A 201 -1.33 -8.28 -27.34
N ASP A 202 -0.37 -8.97 -26.71
CA ASP A 202 1.02 -9.09 -27.19
C ASP A 202 1.16 -10.06 -28.39
N GLU A 203 0.16 -10.94 -28.63
CA GLU A 203 0.13 -11.89 -29.75
C GLU A 203 -0.59 -11.34 -31.02
N LYS A 204 -1.09 -10.10 -30.99
CA LYS A 204 -1.71 -9.40 -32.12
C LYS A 204 -0.78 -8.36 -32.72
#